data_f2c0f14ea645eb2e9a6d033252089d52
#
_entry.id   f2c0f14ea645eb2e9a6d033252089d52
#
_cell.length_a   1.000
_cell.length_b   1.000
_cell.length_c   1.000
_cell.angle_alpha   90.00
_cell.angle_beta   90.00
_cell.angle_gamma   90.00
#
_symmetry.space_group_name_H-M   'P 1'
#
loop_
_entity.id
_entity.type
_entity.pdbx_description
1 polymer ?
#
loop_
_entity_poly.entity_id
_entity_poly.type
_entity_poly.pdbx_seq_one_letter_code
_entity_poly.pdbx_strand_id
1 'polypeptide(L)'
;MDALHNDALLEAIARMQKEDNRVNREMVLDLIITQGQFLAPADIQGDNVQFTLIQNQEGQVYFPAFTGWDELRKLCGPKNQQTVMLGFDHYAGMILKDKRAAGFVIDPFGCCLSFDREMISYLVQRKTLSAPPQ
;
A
#
# COMPACT_ATOMS: atom_id res chain seq x y z
N MET A 1 11.18 -13.83 11.75
CA MET A 1 11.06 -13.49 11.14
C MET A 1 10.56 -12.48 10.56
N ASP A 2 10.35 -11.71 10.30
CA ASP A 2 9.80 -11.01 9.61
C ASP A 2 10.36 -10.26 8.79
N ALA A 3 10.22 -10.22 7.78
CA ALA A 3 10.93 -9.66 6.71
C ALA A 3 10.41 -8.33 6.21
N LEU A 4 9.59 -7.68 6.97
CA LEU A 4 9.09 -6.35 6.60
C LEU A 4 10.16 -5.31 6.94
N HIS A 5 10.63 -4.61 5.91
CA HIS A 5 11.65 -3.58 6.06
C HIS A 5 11.14 -2.26 5.53
N ASN A 6 10.19 -1.66 6.26
CA ASN A 6 9.59 -0.39 5.89
C ASN A 6 10.12 0.78 6.73
N ASP A 7 11.24 0.60 7.40
CA ASP A 7 11.76 1.62 8.31
C ASP A 7 12.03 2.94 7.58
N ALA A 8 12.67 2.87 6.41
CA ALA A 8 12.95 4.08 5.64
C ALA A 8 11.66 4.76 5.18
N LEU A 9 10.67 3.95 4.77
CA LEU A 9 9.39 4.50 4.34
C LEU A 9 8.65 5.15 5.50
N LEU A 10 8.60 4.49 6.65
CA LEU A 10 7.92 5.04 7.82
C LEU A 10 8.58 6.33 8.29
N GLU A 11 9.90 6.39 8.25
CA GLU A 11 10.64 7.59 8.61
C GLU A 11 10.34 8.73 7.63
N ALA A 12 10.29 8.42 6.34
CA ALA A 12 9.96 9.41 5.31
C ALA A 12 8.53 9.93 5.46
N ILE A 13 7.59 9.05 5.79
CA ILE A 13 6.21 9.45 6.03
C ILE A 13 6.12 10.37 7.24
N ALA A 14 6.81 10.03 8.32
CA ALA A 14 6.82 10.87 9.52
C ALA A 14 7.40 12.24 9.23
N ARG A 15 8.46 12.28 8.42
CA ARG A 15 9.09 13.54 8.03
C ARG A 15 8.13 14.39 7.18
N MET A 16 7.42 13.75 6.26
CA MET A 16 6.43 14.44 5.44
C MET A 16 5.28 14.98 6.27
N GLN A 17 4.83 14.24 7.27
CA GLN A 17 3.75 14.68 8.14
C GLN A 17 4.16 15.88 8.99
N LYS A 18 5.44 15.92 9.36
CA LYS A 18 5.98 17.04 10.13
C LYS A 18 6.21 18.25 9.26
N GLU A 19 6.69 18.05 8.06
CA GLU A 19 6.95 19.15 7.10
C GLU A 19 6.53 18.67 5.72
N ASP A 20 5.35 19.10 5.30
CA ASP A 20 4.76 18.68 4.03
C ASP A 20 5.26 19.58 2.91
N ASN A 21 6.31 19.13 2.22
CA ASN A 21 6.86 19.85 1.07
C ASN A 21 7.13 18.86 -0.05
N ARG A 22 7.49 19.39 -1.22
CA ARG A 22 7.69 18.58 -2.41
C ARG A 22 8.78 17.53 -2.22
N VAL A 23 9.89 17.91 -1.60
CA VAL A 23 11.01 16.99 -1.41
C VAL A 23 10.59 15.79 -0.56
N ASN A 24 9.90 16.05 0.54
CA ASN A 24 9.44 14.98 1.44
C ASN A 24 8.39 14.10 0.78
N ARG A 25 7.47 14.69 0.01
CA ARG A 25 6.47 13.91 -0.72
C ARG A 25 7.11 13.01 -1.76
N GLU A 26 8.09 13.55 -2.51
CA GLU A 26 8.78 12.77 -3.53
C GLU A 26 9.54 11.60 -2.94
N MET A 27 10.15 11.81 -1.78
CA MET A 27 10.88 10.74 -1.11
C MET A 27 9.92 9.60 -0.69
N VAL A 28 8.75 9.96 -0.15
CA VAL A 28 7.76 8.95 0.20
C VAL A 28 7.33 8.15 -1.02
N LEU A 29 7.01 8.84 -2.11
CA LEU A 29 6.58 8.17 -3.34
C LEU A 29 7.66 7.24 -3.90
N ASP A 30 8.90 7.68 -3.91
CA ASP A 30 10.01 6.85 -4.39
C ASP A 30 10.16 5.60 -3.55
N LEU A 31 10.07 5.72 -2.23
CA LEU A 31 10.21 4.56 -1.35
C LEU A 31 9.05 3.59 -1.49
N ILE A 32 7.84 4.10 -1.71
CA ILE A 32 6.68 3.23 -1.95
C ILE A 32 6.90 2.37 -3.19
N ILE A 33 7.32 2.98 -4.29
CA ILE A 33 7.43 2.25 -5.55
C ILE A 33 8.68 1.38 -5.64
N THR A 34 9.72 1.67 -4.85
CA THR A 34 10.98 0.93 -4.94
C THR A 34 11.20 -0.07 -3.81
N GLN A 35 10.75 0.24 -2.60
CA GLN A 35 11.08 -0.56 -1.43
C GLN A 35 9.88 -0.99 -0.60
N GLY A 36 8.71 -0.40 -0.83
CA GLY A 36 7.55 -0.69 -0.01
C GLY A 36 7.16 -2.17 -0.02
N GLN A 37 6.95 -2.74 1.16
CA GLN A 37 6.46 -4.08 1.34
C GLN A 37 5.29 -4.01 2.31
N PHE A 38 4.12 -4.50 1.88
CA PHE A 38 2.91 -4.29 2.65
C PHE A 38 2.23 -5.62 2.94
N LEU A 39 1.58 -5.68 4.08
CA LEU A 39 0.74 -6.81 4.44
C LEU A 39 -0.66 -6.58 3.90
N ALA A 40 -1.14 -7.53 3.10
CA ALA A 40 -2.48 -7.48 2.53
C ALA A 40 -3.31 -8.59 3.16
N PRO A 41 -4.36 -8.26 3.93
CA PRO A 41 -5.20 -9.30 4.50
C PRO A 41 -5.97 -10.01 3.39
N ALA A 42 -6.04 -11.31 3.49
CA ALA A 42 -6.64 -12.13 2.44
C ALA A 42 -7.28 -13.39 3.03
N ASP A 43 -8.21 -13.96 2.27
CA ASP A 43 -8.78 -15.26 2.57
C ASP A 43 -8.21 -16.22 1.53
N ILE A 44 -7.44 -17.19 1.98
CA ILE A 44 -6.74 -18.12 1.10
C ILE A 44 -7.37 -19.49 1.22
N GLN A 45 -7.91 -19.98 0.10
CA GLN A 45 -8.51 -21.31 0.03
C GLN A 45 -7.94 -22.06 -1.17
N GLY A 46 -6.95 -22.92 -0.91
CA GLY A 46 -6.26 -23.61 -1.99
C GLY A 46 -5.53 -22.63 -2.89
N ASP A 47 -5.84 -22.64 -4.16
CA ASP A 47 -5.26 -21.71 -5.13
C ASP A 47 -6.00 -20.39 -5.23
N ASN A 48 -7.09 -20.26 -4.48
CA ASN A 48 -7.95 -19.09 -4.55
C ASN A 48 -7.59 -18.11 -3.45
N VAL A 49 -7.26 -16.86 -3.82
CA VAL A 49 -6.92 -15.80 -2.89
C VAL A 49 -7.88 -14.64 -3.09
N GLN A 50 -8.60 -14.29 -2.03
CA GLN A 50 -9.51 -13.16 -2.05
C GLN A 50 -9.01 -12.10 -1.08
N PHE A 51 -8.62 -10.94 -1.59
CA PHE A 51 -8.11 -9.86 -0.76
C PHE A 51 -9.25 -9.10 -0.09
N THR A 52 -9.04 -8.75 1.16
CA THR A 52 -9.99 -7.94 1.92
C THR A 52 -9.96 -6.51 1.39
N LEU A 53 -11.12 -5.95 1.18
CA LEU A 53 -11.28 -4.56 0.75
C LEU A 53 -11.92 -3.77 1.88
N ILE A 54 -11.58 -2.49 1.96
CA ILE A 54 -12.23 -1.59 2.92
C ILE A 54 -12.97 -0.51 2.18
N GLN A 55 -13.96 0.06 2.84
CA GLN A 55 -14.82 1.07 2.23
C GLN A 55 -14.78 2.34 3.06
N ASN A 56 -14.66 3.49 2.37
CA ASN A 56 -14.67 4.77 3.07
C ASN A 56 -16.12 5.26 3.25
N GLN A 57 -16.27 6.44 3.84
CA GLN A 57 -17.59 6.99 4.13
C GLN A 57 -18.38 7.32 2.87
N GLU A 58 -17.70 7.50 1.76
CA GLU A 58 -18.33 7.84 0.48
C GLU A 58 -18.68 6.60 -0.33
N GLY A 59 -18.44 5.42 0.22
CA GLY A 59 -18.74 4.19 -0.48
C GLY A 59 -17.64 3.70 -1.42
N GLN A 60 -16.53 4.40 -1.50
CA GLN A 60 -15.42 3.98 -2.34
C GLN A 60 -14.66 2.84 -1.67
N VAL A 61 -14.22 1.89 -2.48
CA VAL A 61 -13.58 0.66 -2.00
C VAL A 61 -12.09 0.71 -2.31
N TYR A 62 -11.28 0.36 -1.31
CA TYR A 62 -9.83 0.40 -1.41
C TYR A 62 -9.20 -0.90 -0.92
N PHE A 63 -8.05 -1.26 -1.52
CA PHE A 63 -7.21 -2.30 -0.95
C PHE A 63 -6.41 -1.71 0.21
N PRO A 64 -6.49 -2.28 1.42
CA PRO A 64 -5.63 -1.81 2.51
C PRO A 64 -4.23 -2.37 2.36
N ALA A 65 -3.24 -1.55 2.68
CA ALA A 65 -1.83 -1.93 2.63
C ALA A 65 -1.20 -1.56 3.97
N PHE A 66 -0.81 -2.56 4.76
CA PHE A 66 -0.29 -2.32 6.10
C PHE A 66 1.23 -2.40 6.11
N THR A 67 1.88 -1.42 6.74
CA THR A 67 3.33 -1.37 6.82
C THR A 67 3.91 -2.33 7.85
N GLY A 68 3.08 -2.89 8.72
CA GLY A 68 3.53 -3.83 9.74
C GLY A 68 2.37 -4.50 10.42
N TRP A 69 2.70 -5.48 11.27
CA TRP A 69 1.69 -6.28 11.94
C TRP A 69 0.83 -5.48 12.91
N ASP A 70 1.42 -4.46 13.57
CA ASP A 70 0.65 -3.63 14.50
C ASP A 70 -0.44 -2.86 13.78
N GLU A 71 -0.15 -2.36 12.58
CA GLU A 71 -1.16 -1.66 11.80
C GLU A 71 -2.24 -2.62 11.29
N LEU A 72 -1.85 -3.81 10.89
CA LEU A 72 -2.80 -4.82 10.45
C LEU A 72 -3.77 -5.21 11.57
N ARG A 73 -3.27 -5.32 12.80
CA ARG A 73 -4.11 -5.68 13.94
C ARG A 73 -5.19 -4.65 14.24
N LYS A 74 -5.01 -3.43 13.82
CA LYS A 74 -6.06 -2.42 13.97
C LYS A 74 -7.31 -2.76 13.18
N LEU A 75 -7.14 -3.51 12.08
CA LEU A 75 -8.28 -3.98 11.30
C LEU A 75 -8.85 -5.29 11.84
N CYS A 76 -8.00 -6.29 12.05
CA CYS A 76 -8.45 -7.65 12.34
C CYS A 76 -8.45 -8.00 13.83
N GLY A 77 -7.91 -7.12 14.70
CA GLY A 77 -7.85 -7.38 16.12
C GLY A 77 -6.86 -8.49 16.44
N PRO A 78 -7.05 -9.21 17.55
CA PRO A 78 -6.12 -10.25 17.97
C PRO A 78 -6.25 -11.56 17.18
N LYS A 79 -7.16 -11.64 16.23
CA LYS A 79 -7.36 -12.86 15.46
C LYS A 79 -6.19 -13.10 14.51
N ASN A 80 -5.92 -14.38 14.27
CA ASN A 80 -4.95 -14.73 13.24
C ASN A 80 -5.58 -14.45 11.88
N GLN A 81 -4.98 -13.55 11.14
CA GLN A 81 -5.44 -13.16 9.84
C GLN A 81 -4.48 -13.64 8.79
N GLN A 82 -4.99 -14.38 7.81
CA GLN A 82 -4.17 -14.75 6.66
C GLN A 82 -3.77 -13.49 5.91
N THR A 83 -2.50 -13.41 5.55
CA THR A 83 -1.96 -12.22 4.88
C THR A 83 -0.99 -12.62 3.79
N VAL A 84 -0.89 -11.76 2.78
CA VAL A 84 0.08 -11.88 1.70
C VAL A 84 0.92 -10.62 1.71
N MET A 85 2.24 -10.78 1.54
CA MET A 85 3.12 -9.63 1.44
C MET A 85 3.20 -9.16 -0.01
N LEU A 86 2.83 -7.92 -0.26
CA LEU A 86 2.76 -7.36 -1.61
C LEU A 86 3.54 -6.06 -1.69
N GLY A 87 4.17 -5.82 -2.85
CA GLY A 87 4.77 -4.53 -3.15
C GLY A 87 3.85 -3.67 -4.00
N PHE A 88 4.33 -2.49 -4.35
CA PHE A 88 3.57 -1.55 -5.17
C PHE A 88 3.08 -2.17 -6.47
N ASP A 89 3.94 -2.93 -7.17
CA ASP A 89 3.59 -3.50 -8.47
C ASP A 89 2.37 -4.40 -8.40
N HIS A 90 2.26 -5.17 -7.32
CA HIS A 90 1.13 -6.07 -7.13
C HIS A 90 -0.17 -5.29 -6.94
N TYR A 91 -0.13 -4.26 -6.09
CA TYR A 91 -1.30 -3.42 -5.88
C TYR A 91 -1.72 -2.72 -7.16
N ALA A 92 -0.76 -2.14 -7.86
CA ALA A 92 -1.05 -1.44 -9.12
C ALA A 92 -1.68 -2.38 -10.13
N GLY A 93 -1.14 -3.59 -10.27
CA GLY A 93 -1.68 -4.57 -11.21
C GLY A 93 -3.10 -4.96 -10.87
N MET A 94 -3.37 -5.21 -9.58
CA MET A 94 -4.71 -5.59 -9.16
C MET A 94 -5.72 -4.47 -9.36
N ILE A 95 -5.35 -3.25 -9.00
CA ILE A 95 -6.26 -2.12 -9.04
C ILE A 95 -6.57 -1.72 -10.48
N LEU A 96 -5.57 -1.71 -11.34
CA LEU A 96 -5.80 -1.31 -12.73
C LEU A 96 -6.63 -2.34 -13.49
N LYS A 97 -6.63 -3.60 -13.05
CA LYS A 97 -7.47 -4.64 -13.65
C LYS A 97 -8.87 -4.70 -13.05
N ASP A 98 -8.99 -4.45 -11.77
CA ASP A 98 -10.27 -4.58 -11.05
C ASP A 98 -10.88 -3.21 -10.86
N LYS A 99 -11.89 -2.90 -11.64
CA LYS A 99 -12.52 -1.59 -11.64
C LYS A 99 -13.36 -1.31 -10.41
N ARG A 100 -13.59 -2.31 -9.55
CA ARG A 100 -14.34 -2.11 -8.31
C ARG A 100 -13.56 -1.28 -7.30
N ALA A 101 -12.23 -1.37 -7.33
CA ALA A 101 -11.40 -0.67 -6.36
C ALA A 101 -11.04 0.73 -6.85
N ALA A 102 -11.20 1.71 -5.98
CA ALA A 102 -10.80 3.09 -6.27
C ALA A 102 -9.30 3.30 -6.14
N GLY A 103 -8.60 2.43 -5.41
CA GLY A 103 -7.17 2.53 -5.21
C GLY A 103 -6.71 1.68 -4.05
N PHE A 104 -5.60 2.07 -3.44
CA PHE A 104 -5.17 1.44 -2.20
C PHE A 104 -4.83 2.51 -1.16
N VAL A 105 -4.83 2.11 0.11
CA VAL A 105 -4.54 3.03 1.21
C VAL A 105 -3.53 2.39 2.15
N ILE A 106 -2.48 3.13 2.46
CA ILE A 106 -1.43 2.68 3.38
C ILE A 106 -1.82 3.04 4.79
N ASP A 107 -1.82 2.04 5.67
CA ASP A 107 -2.13 2.18 7.10
C ASP A 107 -3.40 3.02 7.31
N PRO A 108 -4.57 2.48 6.90
CA PRO A 108 -5.82 3.24 6.94
C PRO A 108 -6.21 3.74 8.33
N PHE A 109 -5.73 3.10 9.39
CA PHE A 109 -6.01 3.53 10.76
C PHE A 109 -4.84 4.25 11.39
N GLY A 110 -3.85 4.60 10.59
CA GLY A 110 -2.67 5.34 11.03
C GLY A 110 -2.45 6.55 10.14
N CYS A 111 -1.38 6.56 9.36
CA CYS A 111 -1.08 7.69 8.49
C CYS A 111 -2.12 7.90 7.37
N CYS A 112 -2.83 6.86 7.01
CA CYS A 112 -3.93 6.91 6.05
C CYS A 112 -3.57 7.59 4.73
N LEU A 113 -2.55 7.07 4.07
CA LEU A 113 -2.15 7.58 2.75
C LEU A 113 -2.88 6.83 1.67
N SER A 114 -3.80 7.50 1.00
CA SER A 114 -4.59 6.87 -0.06
C SER A 114 -4.09 7.28 -1.44
N PHE A 115 -4.14 6.33 -2.36
CA PHE A 115 -3.71 6.51 -3.74
C PHE A 115 -4.83 6.04 -4.65
N ASP A 116 -5.38 6.99 -5.43
CA ASP A 116 -6.44 6.64 -6.36
C ASP A 116 -5.86 6.09 -7.66
N ARG A 117 -6.73 5.70 -8.58
CA ARG A 117 -6.31 5.08 -9.83
C ARG A 117 -5.43 6.00 -10.68
N GLU A 118 -5.72 7.27 -10.67
CA GLU A 118 -4.95 8.25 -11.42
C GLU A 118 -3.53 8.38 -10.86
N MET A 119 -3.41 8.47 -9.54
CA MET A 119 -2.11 8.53 -8.88
C MET A 119 -1.33 7.23 -9.12
N ILE A 120 -2.00 6.10 -9.06
CA ILE A 120 -1.35 4.80 -9.28
C ILE A 120 -0.80 4.74 -10.71
N SER A 121 -1.56 5.18 -11.69
CA SER A 121 -1.09 5.21 -13.08
C SER A 121 0.12 6.12 -13.24
N TYR A 122 0.11 7.26 -12.57
CA TYR A 122 1.26 8.17 -12.57
C TYR A 122 2.48 7.49 -11.97
N LEU A 123 2.32 6.79 -10.84
CA LEU A 123 3.43 6.14 -10.17
C LEU A 123 3.99 4.97 -11.00
N VAL A 124 3.13 4.26 -11.72
CA VAL A 124 3.58 3.20 -12.63
C VAL A 124 4.47 3.77 -13.71
N GLN A 125 4.05 4.89 -14.31
CA GLN A 125 4.86 5.56 -15.33
C GLN A 125 6.18 6.07 -14.75
N ARG A 126 6.13 6.64 -13.56
CA ARG A 126 7.32 7.15 -12.88
C ARG A 126 8.32 6.04 -12.64
N LYS A 127 7.88 4.88 -12.20
CA LYS A 127 8.75 3.74 -11.95
C LYS A 127 9.38 3.25 -13.26
N THR A 128 8.60 3.19 -14.32
CA THR A 128 9.08 2.74 -15.63
C THR A 128 10.15 3.68 -16.16
N LEU A 129 9.92 4.99 -16.04
CA LEU A 129 10.87 6.00 -16.53
C LEU A 129 12.15 6.03 -15.70
N SER A 130 12.07 5.65 -14.43
CA SER A 130 13.23 5.64 -13.53
C SER A 130 14.03 4.34 -13.62
N ALA A 131 13.49 3.31 -14.27
CA ALA A 131 14.16 2.03 -14.36
C ALA A 131 15.42 2.16 -15.22
N PRO A 132 16.51 1.50 -14.84
CA PRO A 132 17.72 1.54 -15.66
C PRO A 132 17.46 0.85 -17.00
N PRO A 133 18.12 1.32 -18.07
CA PRO A 133 17.96 0.68 -19.37
C PRO A 133 18.45 -0.75 -19.32
N GLN A 134 17.76 -1.61 -19.99
CA GLN A 134 18.10 -3.03 -20.05
C GLN A 134 19.06 -3.29 -21.20
#